data_8ca0b0ef79cb90961d29616411de3c30
#
_entry.id   8ca0b0ef79cb90961d29616411de3c30
#
_cell.length_a   1.000
_cell.length_b   1.000
_cell.length_c   1.000
_cell.angle_alpha   90.00
_cell.angle_beta   90.00
_cell.angle_gamma   90.00
#
_symmetry.space_group_name_H-M   'P 1'
#
loop_
_entity.id
_entity.type
_entity.pdbx_description
1 polymer ?
#
loop_
_entity_poly.entity_id
_entity_poly.type
_entity_poly.pdbx_seq_one_letter_code
_entity_poly.pdbx_strand_id
1 'polypeptide(L)'
;IFLLSASILPMGLLLYQSLMSRMGNYSFSNLTLHYWIGTDPTVREGHIGLLVNPRVWTATKNTIILGTLTGIGSALLGILLGYAISRGRGTKLALVLEQLSFLPFLIPGIAFGAIYLTMSARAMGPIPPLYGTFALLVLVSTVKRLPNATRSGTSSMMQVSMELEEAASVHGSSWFNT
;
A
#
# COMPACT_ATOMS: atom_id res chain seq x y z
N ILE A 1 -10.92 -18.75 -21.92
CA ILE A 1 -10.71 -17.98 -23.18
C ILE A 1 -11.07 -16.52 -22.97
N PHE A 2 -12.30 -16.18 -22.49
CA PHE A 2 -12.76 -14.80 -22.30
C PHE A 2 -11.85 -13.98 -21.37
N LEU A 3 -11.45 -14.51 -20.20
CA LEU A 3 -10.53 -13.84 -19.25
C LEU A 3 -9.15 -13.59 -19.87
N LEU A 4 -8.64 -14.55 -20.65
CA LEU A 4 -7.37 -14.41 -21.35
C LEU A 4 -7.42 -13.30 -22.41
N SER A 5 -8.46 -13.30 -23.25
CA SER A 5 -8.62 -12.27 -24.30
C SER A 5 -8.86 -10.87 -23.69
N ALA A 6 -9.66 -10.77 -22.64
CA ALA A 6 -9.96 -9.49 -21.98
C ALA A 6 -8.76 -8.88 -21.23
N SER A 7 -7.80 -9.70 -20.79
CA SER A 7 -6.63 -9.21 -20.03
C SER A 7 -5.36 -9.18 -20.86
N ILE A 8 -5.04 -10.27 -21.59
CA ILE A 8 -3.78 -10.38 -22.33
C ILE A 8 -3.76 -9.51 -23.58
N LEU A 9 -4.87 -9.42 -24.30
CA LEU A 9 -4.92 -8.67 -25.56
C LEU A 9 -4.72 -7.16 -25.34
N PRO A 10 -5.40 -6.49 -24.38
CA PRO A 10 -5.12 -5.08 -24.08
C PRO A 10 -3.70 -4.85 -23.59
N MET A 11 -3.16 -5.75 -22.73
CA MET A 11 -1.78 -5.67 -22.26
C MET A 11 -0.77 -5.80 -23.41
N GLY A 12 -0.98 -6.74 -24.32
CA GLY A 12 -0.16 -6.91 -25.50
C GLY A 12 -0.21 -5.70 -26.44
N LEU A 13 -1.39 -5.11 -26.63
CA LEU A 13 -1.53 -3.87 -27.39
C LEU A 13 -0.81 -2.68 -26.74
N LEU A 14 -0.93 -2.51 -25.44
CA LEU A 14 -0.19 -1.46 -24.70
C LEU A 14 1.31 -1.65 -24.80
N LEU A 15 1.81 -2.88 -24.67
CA LEU A 15 3.21 -3.19 -24.86
C LEU A 15 3.68 -2.86 -26.27
N TYR A 16 2.92 -3.29 -27.29
CA TYR A 16 3.23 -2.98 -28.67
C TYR A 16 3.22 -1.47 -28.93
N GLN A 17 2.20 -0.74 -28.44
CA GLN A 17 2.11 0.71 -28.58
C GLN A 17 3.26 1.45 -27.87
N SER A 18 3.77 0.92 -26.76
CA SER A 18 4.91 1.51 -26.06
C SER A 18 6.22 1.47 -26.87
N LEU A 19 6.27 0.61 -27.85
CA LEU A 19 7.40 0.49 -28.78
C LEU A 19 7.20 1.28 -30.08
N MET A 20 6.05 1.92 -30.28
CA MET A 20 5.78 2.68 -31.51
C MET A 20 6.40 4.08 -31.46
N SER A 21 7.10 4.43 -32.51
CA SER A 21 7.60 5.79 -32.75
C SER A 21 6.47 6.79 -33.00
N ARG A 22 5.45 6.41 -33.75
CA ARG A 22 4.24 7.22 -34.03
C ARG A 22 3.00 6.38 -33.75
N MET A 23 2.12 6.88 -32.88
CA MET A 23 0.86 6.22 -32.57
C MET A 23 -0.01 6.06 -33.83
N GLY A 24 -0.65 4.89 -33.95
CA GLY A 24 -1.54 4.57 -35.05
C GLY A 24 -0.87 3.99 -36.29
N ASN A 25 0.44 3.95 -36.38
CA ASN A 25 1.18 3.28 -37.45
C ASN A 25 1.71 1.93 -36.98
N TYR A 26 1.01 0.85 -37.27
CA TYR A 26 1.30 -0.52 -36.85
C TYR A 26 2.36 -1.23 -37.73
N SER A 27 3.14 -0.47 -38.51
CA SER A 27 4.23 -1.03 -39.32
C SER A 27 5.43 -1.41 -38.43
N PHE A 28 6.11 -2.51 -38.75
CA PHE A 28 7.35 -2.92 -38.04
C PHE A 28 8.46 -1.87 -38.15
N SER A 29 8.50 -1.09 -39.24
CA SER A 29 9.45 0.01 -39.41
C SER A 29 9.23 1.16 -38.43
N ASN A 30 8.09 1.20 -37.75
CA ASN A 30 7.74 2.23 -36.76
C ASN A 30 8.10 1.82 -35.32
N LEU A 31 8.70 0.65 -35.12
CA LEU A 31 9.08 0.20 -33.79
C LEU A 31 10.39 0.85 -33.35
N THR A 32 10.44 1.28 -32.08
CA THR A 32 11.60 1.92 -31.45
C THR A 32 11.67 1.56 -29.98
N LEU A 33 12.86 1.44 -29.45
CA LEU A 33 13.13 1.33 -28.02
C LEU A 33 13.42 2.69 -27.37
N HIS A 34 13.30 3.79 -28.11
CA HIS A 34 13.66 5.11 -27.64
C HIS A 34 12.95 5.51 -26.34
N TYR A 35 11.67 5.21 -26.20
CA TYR A 35 10.93 5.53 -24.97
C TYR A 35 11.33 4.70 -23.75
N TRP A 36 12.04 3.59 -23.97
CA TRP A 36 12.52 2.73 -22.90
C TRP A 36 13.97 3.04 -22.50
N ILE A 37 14.86 3.18 -23.47
CA ILE A 37 16.31 3.29 -23.25
C ILE A 37 16.97 4.45 -24.00
N GLY A 38 16.21 5.28 -24.73
CA GLY A 38 16.77 6.41 -25.48
C GLY A 38 17.38 7.48 -24.56
N THR A 39 18.61 7.90 -24.90
CA THR A 39 19.36 8.89 -24.15
C THR A 39 19.36 10.28 -24.79
N ASP A 40 19.02 10.37 -26.06
CA ASP A 40 19.09 11.60 -26.83
C ASP A 40 17.80 12.44 -26.68
N PRO A 41 17.82 13.56 -25.93
CA PRO A 41 16.68 14.42 -25.74
C PRO A 41 16.29 15.21 -27.00
N THR A 42 17.18 15.27 -28.01
CA THR A 42 16.95 16.04 -29.24
C THR A 42 16.09 15.29 -30.24
N VAL A 43 16.03 13.96 -30.17
CA VAL A 43 15.31 13.10 -31.12
C VAL A 43 13.80 13.24 -30.99
N ARG A 44 13.28 13.56 -29.78
CA ARG A 44 11.87 13.84 -29.54
C ARG A 44 11.65 14.72 -28.30
N GLU A 45 11.58 16.02 -28.47
CA GLU A 45 11.08 17.01 -27.50
C GLU A 45 11.52 16.75 -26.03
N GLY A 46 12.77 16.36 -25.81
CA GLY A 46 13.33 16.18 -24.46
C GLY A 46 12.91 14.90 -23.73
N HIS A 47 12.32 13.92 -24.40
CA HIS A 47 11.92 12.66 -23.76
C HIS A 47 13.10 11.70 -23.62
N ILE A 48 13.59 11.58 -22.39
CA ILE A 48 14.59 10.57 -22.01
C ILE A 48 13.84 9.24 -21.74
N GLY A 49 14.40 8.13 -22.21
CA GLY A 49 13.83 6.79 -22.01
C GLY A 49 13.56 6.47 -20.55
N LEU A 50 12.48 5.74 -20.29
CA LEU A 50 11.96 5.43 -18.96
C LEU A 50 13.04 4.82 -18.04
N LEU A 51 13.82 3.85 -18.56
CA LEU A 51 14.83 3.12 -17.79
C LEU A 51 16.11 3.93 -17.52
N VAL A 52 16.33 5.00 -18.28
CA VAL A 52 17.51 5.87 -18.15
C VAL A 52 17.18 7.15 -17.36
N ASN A 53 15.90 7.44 -17.19
CA ASN A 53 15.46 8.67 -16.53
C ASN A 53 15.67 8.62 -15.00
N PRO A 54 16.53 9.46 -14.40
CA PRO A 54 16.78 9.45 -12.96
C PRO A 54 15.52 9.72 -12.11
N ARG A 55 14.57 10.50 -12.64
CA ARG A 55 13.31 10.79 -11.95
C ARG A 55 12.47 9.53 -11.76
N VAL A 56 12.45 8.66 -12.76
CA VAL A 56 11.73 7.37 -12.67
C VAL A 56 12.34 6.49 -11.59
N TRP A 57 13.65 6.38 -11.53
CA TRP A 57 14.34 5.61 -10.51
C TRP A 57 14.11 6.16 -9.09
N THR A 58 14.15 7.48 -8.95
CA THR A 58 13.83 8.14 -7.67
C THR A 58 12.38 7.87 -7.26
N ALA A 59 11.43 7.99 -8.18
CA ALA A 59 10.02 7.70 -7.92
C ALA A 59 9.81 6.22 -7.55
N THR A 60 10.45 5.30 -8.28
CA THR A 60 10.40 3.86 -8.02
C THR A 60 10.95 3.54 -6.63
N LYS A 61 12.13 4.07 -6.28
CA LYS A 61 12.71 3.91 -4.94
C LYS A 61 11.76 4.40 -3.85
N ASN A 62 11.22 5.61 -4.01
CA ASN A 62 10.29 6.18 -3.03
C ASN A 62 9.01 5.33 -2.90
N THR A 63 8.49 4.80 -4.00
CA THR A 63 7.32 3.92 -4.00
C THR A 63 7.59 2.60 -3.27
N ILE A 64 8.76 2.01 -3.49
CA ILE A 64 9.16 0.77 -2.80
C ILE A 64 9.30 1.02 -1.30
N ILE A 65 9.98 2.09 -0.90
CA ILE A 65 10.15 2.46 0.52
C ILE A 65 8.78 2.73 1.16
N LEU A 66 7.94 3.53 0.50
CA LEU A 66 6.58 3.82 0.98
C LEU A 66 5.76 2.54 1.16
N GLY A 67 5.76 1.68 0.15
CA GLY A 67 5.03 0.41 0.18
C GLY A 67 5.51 -0.52 1.30
N THR A 68 6.82 -0.63 1.47
CA THR A 68 7.43 -1.45 2.53
C THR A 68 7.09 -0.93 3.92
N LEU A 69 7.31 0.35 4.18
CA LEU A 69 7.01 0.96 5.49
C LEU A 69 5.51 0.90 5.82
N THR A 70 4.66 1.19 4.82
CA THR A 70 3.20 1.07 4.97
C THR A 70 2.79 -0.38 5.22
N GLY A 71 3.40 -1.33 4.50
CA GLY A 71 3.14 -2.77 4.68
C GLY A 71 3.49 -3.25 6.08
N ILE A 72 4.68 -2.93 6.56
CA ILE A 72 5.13 -3.27 7.91
C ILE A 72 4.22 -2.61 8.96
N GLY A 73 3.98 -1.30 8.84
CA GLY A 73 3.14 -0.57 9.79
C GLY A 73 1.71 -1.10 9.86
N SER A 74 1.09 -1.38 8.71
CA SER A 74 -0.26 -1.93 8.67
C SER A 74 -0.33 -3.38 9.16
N ALA A 75 0.71 -4.21 8.90
CA ALA A 75 0.76 -5.58 9.39
C ALA A 75 0.90 -5.62 10.92
N LEU A 76 1.80 -4.83 11.49
CA LEU A 76 1.97 -4.76 12.95
C LEU A 76 0.68 -4.31 13.64
N LEU A 77 0.07 -3.21 13.17
CA LEU A 77 -1.20 -2.73 13.73
C LEU A 77 -2.33 -3.74 13.51
N GLY A 78 -2.38 -4.39 12.35
CA GLY A 78 -3.36 -5.41 12.03
C GLY A 78 -3.30 -6.64 12.93
N ILE A 79 -2.09 -7.10 13.24
CA ILE A 79 -1.86 -8.22 14.19
C ILE A 79 -2.28 -7.81 15.60
N LEU A 80 -1.84 -6.64 16.07
CA LEU A 80 -2.16 -6.16 17.42
C LEU A 80 -3.66 -5.97 17.62
N LEU A 81 -4.31 -5.28 16.68
CA LEU A 81 -5.77 -5.07 16.73
C LEU A 81 -6.53 -6.38 16.51
N GLY A 82 -6.07 -7.21 15.59
CA GLY A 82 -6.66 -8.52 15.33
C GLY A 82 -6.63 -9.43 16.57
N TYR A 83 -5.51 -9.46 17.28
CA TYR A 83 -5.37 -10.17 18.55
C TYR A 83 -6.33 -9.60 19.61
N ALA A 84 -6.29 -8.27 19.85
CA ALA A 84 -7.14 -7.62 20.84
C ALA A 84 -8.64 -7.85 20.57
N ILE A 85 -9.08 -7.79 19.30
CA ILE A 85 -10.46 -7.99 18.91
C ILE A 85 -10.86 -9.47 19.03
N SER A 86 -10.02 -10.41 18.59
CA SER A 86 -10.34 -11.83 18.61
C SER A 86 -10.41 -12.38 20.03
N ARG A 87 -9.45 -12.03 20.89
CA ARG A 87 -9.41 -12.47 22.29
C ARG A 87 -10.39 -11.70 23.18
N GLY A 88 -10.71 -10.46 22.83
CA GLY A 88 -11.69 -9.65 23.54
C GLY A 88 -13.14 -9.82 23.05
N ARG A 89 -13.45 -10.83 22.26
CA ARG A 89 -14.79 -11.03 21.70
C ARG A 89 -15.88 -10.99 22.78
N GLY A 90 -16.97 -10.29 22.47
CA GLY A 90 -18.09 -10.07 23.40
C GLY A 90 -17.90 -8.90 24.34
N THR A 91 -16.72 -8.28 24.40
CA THR A 91 -16.48 -7.06 25.19
C THR A 91 -16.80 -5.80 24.39
N LYS A 92 -17.20 -4.74 25.12
CA LYS A 92 -17.42 -3.40 24.51
C LYS A 92 -16.14 -2.84 23.88
N LEU A 93 -14.97 -3.16 24.47
CA LEU A 93 -13.67 -2.70 23.95
C LEU A 93 -13.38 -3.30 22.57
N ALA A 94 -13.55 -4.60 22.39
CA ALA A 94 -13.34 -5.25 21.11
C ALA A 94 -14.26 -4.67 20.03
N LEU A 95 -15.51 -4.43 20.35
CA LEU A 95 -16.48 -3.81 19.44
C LEU A 95 -16.06 -2.38 19.04
N VAL A 96 -15.61 -1.57 20.00
CA VAL A 96 -15.12 -0.21 19.72
C VAL A 96 -13.86 -0.25 18.85
N LEU A 97 -12.89 -1.12 19.14
CA LEU A 97 -11.67 -1.27 18.33
C LEU A 97 -12.00 -1.70 16.90
N GLU A 98 -12.94 -2.64 16.74
CA GLU A 98 -13.40 -3.08 15.43
C GLU A 98 -14.04 -1.92 14.65
N GLN A 99 -14.96 -1.18 15.24
CA GLN A 99 -15.62 -0.03 14.61
C GLN A 99 -14.62 1.07 14.24
N LEU A 100 -13.71 1.43 15.17
CA LEU A 100 -12.70 2.45 14.92
C LEU A 100 -11.73 2.06 13.79
N SER A 101 -11.34 0.79 13.73
CA SER A 101 -10.47 0.29 12.65
C SER A 101 -11.13 0.35 11.26
N PHE A 102 -12.47 0.36 11.19
CA PHE A 102 -13.24 0.49 9.95
C PHE A 102 -13.50 1.94 9.50
N LEU A 103 -13.38 2.92 10.40
CA LEU A 103 -13.64 4.34 10.08
C LEU A 103 -12.91 4.84 8.81
N PRO A 104 -11.62 4.51 8.57
CA PRO A 104 -10.92 4.97 7.38
C PRO A 104 -11.55 4.49 6.06
N PHE A 105 -12.33 3.42 6.10
CA PHE A 105 -13.02 2.89 4.92
C PHE A 105 -14.27 3.69 4.57
N LEU A 106 -14.92 4.29 5.56
CA LEU A 106 -16.15 5.07 5.38
C LEU A 106 -15.88 6.48 4.86
N ILE A 107 -14.66 7.00 5.07
CA ILE A 107 -14.32 8.36 4.68
C ILE A 107 -13.84 8.38 3.21
N PRO A 108 -14.46 9.20 2.33
CA PRO A 108 -13.98 9.38 0.97
C PRO A 108 -12.51 9.78 0.93
N GLY A 109 -11.72 9.19 0.00
CA GLY A 109 -10.26 9.34 -0.01
C GLY A 109 -9.78 10.81 -0.07
N ILE A 110 -10.50 11.67 -0.78
CA ILE A 110 -10.18 13.10 -0.87
C ILE A 110 -10.38 13.79 0.50
N ALA A 111 -11.51 13.52 1.18
CA ALA A 111 -11.78 14.07 2.50
C ALA A 111 -10.78 13.55 3.54
N PHE A 112 -10.46 12.25 3.49
CA PHE A 112 -9.44 11.64 4.34
C PHE A 112 -8.08 12.32 4.18
N GLY A 113 -7.63 12.51 2.94
CA GLY A 113 -6.39 13.24 2.65
C GLY A 113 -6.39 14.67 3.15
N ALA A 114 -7.49 15.42 2.92
CA ALA A 114 -7.63 16.80 3.36
C ALA A 114 -7.58 16.94 4.90
N ILE A 115 -8.23 16.03 5.65
CA ILE A 115 -8.20 16.01 7.12
C ILE A 115 -6.74 15.84 7.60
N TYR A 116 -6.02 14.85 7.07
CA TYR A 116 -4.63 14.61 7.48
C TYR A 116 -3.69 15.77 7.11
N LEU A 117 -3.87 16.37 5.95
CA LEU A 117 -3.09 17.55 5.54
C LEU A 117 -3.30 18.73 6.48
N THR A 118 -4.56 19.04 6.83
CA THR A 118 -4.89 20.15 7.73
C THR A 118 -4.41 19.91 9.16
N MET A 119 -4.59 18.70 9.67
CA MET A 119 -4.12 18.31 11.00
C MET A 119 -2.60 18.37 11.09
N SER A 120 -1.90 17.95 10.05
CA SER A 120 -0.43 17.84 10.04
C SER A 120 0.29 19.15 9.71
N ALA A 121 -0.46 20.22 9.35
CA ALA A 121 0.10 21.54 9.05
C ALA A 121 0.64 22.26 10.30
N ARG A 122 0.20 21.85 11.49
CA ARG A 122 0.60 22.43 12.78
C ARG A 122 1.29 21.39 13.65
N ALA A 123 2.13 21.84 14.58
CA ALA A 123 2.70 20.97 15.58
C ALA A 123 1.61 20.39 16.50
N MET A 124 1.67 19.09 16.77
CA MET A 124 0.74 18.38 17.67
C MET A 124 1.52 17.97 18.93
N GLY A 125 1.60 18.87 19.91
CA GLY A 125 2.40 18.64 21.11
C GLY A 125 3.88 18.47 20.78
N PRO A 126 4.53 17.34 21.14
CA PRO A 126 5.94 17.10 20.85
C PRO A 126 6.21 16.72 19.39
N ILE A 127 5.17 16.48 18.59
CA ILE A 127 5.31 16.08 17.18
C ILE A 127 5.41 17.32 16.32
N PRO A 128 6.50 17.50 15.54
CA PRO A 128 6.65 18.63 14.63
C PRO A 128 5.61 18.54 13.48
N PRO A 129 5.38 19.63 12.75
CA PRO A 129 4.51 19.61 11.57
C PRO A 129 4.97 18.55 10.59
N LEU A 130 4.06 17.64 10.20
CA LEU A 130 4.35 16.56 9.26
C LEU A 130 3.96 16.90 7.82
N TYR A 131 3.35 18.07 7.60
CA TYR A 131 2.94 18.51 6.28
C TYR A 131 4.09 18.49 5.28
N GLY A 132 3.88 17.90 4.10
CA GLY A 132 4.89 17.79 3.06
C GLY A 132 5.99 16.75 3.32
N THR A 133 5.92 15.99 4.42
CA THR A 133 6.92 14.97 4.75
C THR A 133 6.55 13.59 4.23
N PHE A 134 7.56 12.77 3.98
CA PHE A 134 7.39 11.36 3.63
C PHE A 134 6.74 10.56 4.78
N ALA A 135 7.02 10.94 6.02
CA ALA A 135 6.41 10.32 7.20
C ALA A 135 4.88 10.44 7.22
N LEU A 136 4.35 11.60 6.81
CA LEU A 136 2.90 11.79 6.68
C LEU A 136 2.29 10.82 5.65
N LEU A 137 2.97 10.62 4.51
CA LEU A 137 2.50 9.68 3.48
C LEU A 137 2.44 8.24 4.02
N VAL A 138 3.47 7.81 4.75
CA VAL A 138 3.50 6.48 5.40
C VAL A 138 2.35 6.35 6.40
N LEU A 139 2.16 7.34 7.27
CA LEU A 139 1.13 7.34 8.30
C LEU A 139 -0.27 7.26 7.68
N VAL A 140 -0.59 8.15 6.74
CA VAL A 140 -1.89 8.19 6.06
C VAL A 140 -2.16 6.88 5.31
N SER A 141 -1.16 6.36 4.61
CA SER A 141 -1.27 5.10 3.88
C SER A 141 -1.49 3.91 4.81
N THR A 142 -0.81 3.87 5.96
CA THR A 142 -0.95 2.84 6.98
C THR A 142 -2.37 2.86 7.57
N VAL A 143 -2.85 4.02 8.00
CA VAL A 143 -4.20 4.15 8.58
C VAL A 143 -5.28 3.80 7.58
N LYS A 144 -5.12 4.19 6.30
CA LYS A 144 -6.08 3.84 5.25
C LYS A 144 -6.18 2.34 4.97
N ARG A 145 -5.10 1.59 5.22
CA ARG A 145 -5.06 0.12 5.06
C ARG A 145 -5.48 -0.63 6.31
N LEU A 146 -5.64 0.06 7.43
CA LEU A 146 -5.97 -0.52 8.73
C LEU A 146 -7.21 -1.44 8.71
N PRO A 147 -8.33 -1.11 8.02
CA PRO A 147 -9.50 -1.98 7.96
C PRO A 147 -9.19 -3.37 7.41
N ASN A 148 -8.43 -3.43 6.32
CA ASN A 148 -8.05 -4.70 5.69
C ASN A 148 -7.04 -5.47 6.57
N ALA A 149 -6.07 -4.78 7.14
CA ALA A 149 -5.06 -5.37 8.00
C ALA A 149 -5.68 -5.95 9.28
N THR A 150 -6.59 -5.21 9.93
CA THR A 150 -7.31 -5.67 11.13
C THR A 150 -8.18 -6.87 10.82
N ARG A 151 -8.90 -6.86 9.69
CA ARG A 151 -9.72 -8.01 9.27
C ARG A 151 -8.87 -9.26 9.04
N SER A 152 -7.75 -9.13 8.33
CA SER A 152 -6.81 -10.24 8.13
C SER A 152 -6.24 -10.75 9.45
N GLY A 153 -5.80 -9.84 10.34
CA GLY A 153 -5.28 -10.18 11.66
C GLY A 153 -6.32 -10.92 12.51
N THR A 154 -7.55 -10.41 12.57
CA THR A 154 -8.65 -11.05 13.30
C THR A 154 -8.95 -12.44 12.74
N SER A 155 -9.04 -12.58 11.41
CA SER A 155 -9.28 -13.89 10.77
C SER A 155 -8.18 -14.89 11.06
N SER A 156 -6.92 -14.48 11.03
CA SER A 156 -5.77 -15.34 11.35
C SER A 156 -5.79 -15.78 12.82
N MET A 157 -6.06 -14.84 13.74
CA MET A 157 -6.13 -15.16 15.17
C MET A 157 -7.30 -16.07 15.53
N MET A 158 -8.40 -16.01 14.77
CA MET A 158 -9.55 -16.91 14.97
C MET A 158 -9.28 -18.35 14.52
N GLN A 159 -8.26 -18.59 13.70
CA GLN A 159 -7.83 -19.94 13.31
C GLN A 159 -6.96 -20.61 14.38
N VAL A 160 -6.39 -19.83 15.28
CA VAL A 160 -5.64 -20.34 16.42
C VAL A 160 -6.60 -20.54 17.59
N SER A 161 -6.78 -21.80 18.02
CA SER A 161 -7.70 -22.12 19.13
C SER A 161 -7.16 -21.53 20.45
N MET A 162 -8.05 -21.05 21.31
CA MET A 162 -7.68 -20.59 22.66
C MET A 162 -7.09 -21.71 23.52
N GLU A 163 -7.44 -22.95 23.26
CA GLU A 163 -6.93 -24.14 23.96
C GLU A 163 -5.40 -24.28 23.82
N LEU A 164 -4.82 -23.85 22.70
CA LEU A 164 -3.37 -23.87 22.51
C LEU A 164 -2.66 -22.85 23.42
N GLU A 165 -3.23 -21.66 23.59
CA GLU A 165 -2.69 -20.66 24.51
C GLU A 165 -2.83 -21.09 25.97
N GLU A 166 -3.96 -21.68 26.34
CA GLU A 166 -4.20 -22.25 27.67
C GLU A 166 -3.22 -23.39 27.96
N ALA A 167 -3.03 -24.31 27.02
CA ALA A 167 -2.08 -25.40 27.14
C ALA A 167 -0.65 -24.89 27.32
N ALA A 168 -0.22 -23.87 26.55
CA ALA A 168 1.09 -23.28 26.68
C ALA A 168 1.27 -22.60 28.05
N SER A 169 0.25 -21.91 28.56
CA SER A 169 0.26 -21.26 29.87
C SER A 169 0.36 -22.29 31.01
N VAL A 170 -0.33 -23.41 30.91
CA VAL A 170 -0.24 -24.53 31.89
C VAL A 170 1.19 -25.12 31.92
N HIS A 171 1.88 -25.15 30.78
CA HIS A 171 3.28 -25.61 30.70
C HIS A 171 4.29 -24.54 31.10
N GLY A 172 3.84 -23.39 31.65
CA GLY A 172 4.72 -22.35 32.18
C GLY A 172 5.32 -21.40 31.12
N SER A 173 4.78 -21.39 29.91
CA SER A 173 5.17 -20.41 28.89
C SER A 173 4.81 -19.00 29.33
N SER A 174 5.75 -18.06 29.14
CA SER A 174 5.43 -16.64 29.31
C SER A 174 4.59 -16.15 28.13
N TRP A 175 3.85 -15.06 28.32
CA TRP A 175 3.02 -14.45 27.30
C TRP A 175 3.75 -14.16 25.95
N PHE A 176 5.07 -13.89 26.01
CA PHE A 176 5.88 -13.70 24.79
C PHE A 176 6.24 -14.99 24.05
N ASN A 177 6.08 -16.15 24.69
CA ASN A 177 6.45 -17.45 24.15
C ASN A 177 5.22 -18.33 23.85
N THR A 178 4.02 -17.79 24.06
CA THR A 178 2.73 -18.41 23.77
C THR A 178 2.22 -17.95 22.42
#